data_524b3a79c1cfad4154f75aed573fa55b
#
_entry.id   524b3a79c1cfad4154f75aed573fa55b
#
_cell.length_a   1.000
_cell.length_b   1.000
_cell.length_c   1.000
_cell.angle_alpha   90.00
_cell.angle_beta   90.00
_cell.angle_gamma   90.00
#
_symmetry.space_group_name_H-M   'P 1'
#
loop_
_entity.id
_entity.type
_entity.pdbx_description
1 polymer ?
#
loop_
_entity_poly.entity_id
_entity_poly.type
_entity_poly.pdbx_seq_one_letter_code
_entity_poly.pdbx_strand_id
1 'polypeptide(L)'
;MPEGFSLQEFLAQSRRDMVSRYFGPDYLAKQTYLSVTDVFTDTYGRRVWDALNNQTVFYNAVQKVPWGATTGWRLRTDRGSGRSRPVTETGALPTIDVSNYQNVYSQPRIPATTFGVSLRSQIVGFFEGGIGNTFDVEMQASERDHLKEINEEILAGSAYITSAGAAQTFTVPASIAHHFKIGDVVYQYNLDNTTHYTTSLTVTGVNTSTGVVTFTGTAQGNFADGDCAYIHSRAGFTSVDDVVMEDVAAVGGAAASVDVFNLTTRTAGAYAAGANVDYNSGVGRDLTLSLIDSCIQTSRTNGGNPNLILLGDDQYFKLEQLLQAQQRFMGVGTYSVGVGDTRTFPGTETGLELATYMGIPVLRDADVPHSVSATSDAILGSNAYVLDMNFMELAVAQPTQYVENRDFFAANALVLRGLLYTIGELRCHNFWVQSKIADLNT
;
A
#
# COMPACT_ATOMS: atom_id res chain seq x y z
N MET A 1 -40.17 43.88 -14.83
CA MET A 1 -39.54 43.41 -13.58
C MET A 1 -40.18 44.17 -12.45
N PRO A 2 -40.60 43.54 -11.34
CA PRO A 2 -41.05 44.29 -10.17
C PRO A 2 -39.87 45.12 -9.65
N GLU A 3 -40.17 46.37 -9.32
CA GLU A 3 -39.19 47.30 -8.78
C GLU A 3 -38.60 46.74 -7.47
N GLY A 4 -37.30 46.48 -7.42
CA GLY A 4 -36.59 46.11 -6.21
C GLY A 4 -35.81 44.76 -6.25
N PHE A 5 -35.94 43.97 -7.32
CA PHE A 5 -35.17 42.71 -7.41
C PHE A 5 -33.91 42.87 -8.28
N SER A 6 -32.80 42.51 -7.70
CA SER A 6 -31.54 42.42 -8.50
C SER A 6 -31.55 41.23 -9.44
N LEU A 7 -30.82 41.31 -10.53
CA LEU A 7 -30.65 40.20 -11.49
C LEU A 7 -30.13 38.91 -10.82
N GLN A 8 -29.32 39.07 -9.79
CA GLN A 8 -28.80 37.94 -9.02
C GLN A 8 -29.88 37.26 -8.16
N GLU A 9 -30.76 38.04 -7.54
CA GLU A 9 -31.89 37.49 -6.78
C GLU A 9 -32.90 36.80 -7.67
N PHE A 10 -33.17 37.37 -8.86
CA PHE A 10 -34.02 36.71 -9.86
C PHE A 10 -33.44 35.39 -10.34
N LEU A 11 -32.16 35.33 -10.63
CA LEU A 11 -31.47 34.10 -11.04
C LEU A 11 -31.45 33.08 -9.91
N ALA A 12 -31.21 33.49 -8.68
CA ALA A 12 -31.26 32.61 -7.53
C ALA A 12 -32.68 32.05 -7.28
N GLN A 13 -33.72 32.87 -7.42
CA GLN A 13 -35.09 32.44 -7.26
C GLN A 13 -35.54 31.51 -8.41
N SER A 14 -35.18 31.83 -9.64
CA SER A 14 -35.38 30.96 -10.82
C SER A 14 -34.72 29.60 -10.68
N ARG A 15 -33.50 29.56 -10.11
CA ARG A 15 -32.82 28.31 -9.81
C ARG A 15 -33.52 27.50 -8.72
N ARG A 16 -33.98 28.14 -7.64
CA ARG A 16 -34.78 27.48 -6.57
C ARG A 16 -36.07 26.89 -7.13
N ASP A 17 -36.81 27.65 -7.95
CA ASP A 17 -38.03 27.19 -8.58
C ASP A 17 -37.78 26.03 -9.56
N MET A 18 -36.70 26.05 -10.27
CA MET A 18 -36.31 24.96 -11.17
C MET A 18 -36.04 23.67 -10.38
N VAL A 19 -35.25 23.74 -9.32
CA VAL A 19 -34.93 22.58 -8.47
C VAL A 19 -36.21 22.02 -7.85
N SER A 20 -37.11 22.85 -7.32
CA SER A 20 -38.33 22.37 -6.70
C SER A 20 -39.34 21.76 -7.67
N ARG A 21 -39.38 22.24 -8.93
CA ARG A 21 -40.32 21.75 -9.96
C ARG A 21 -39.85 20.46 -10.65
N TYR A 22 -38.53 20.29 -10.83
CA TYR A 22 -38.00 19.16 -11.60
C TYR A 22 -37.51 17.99 -10.75
N PHE A 23 -37.29 18.20 -9.46
CA PHE A 23 -36.72 17.18 -8.59
C PHE A 23 -37.58 17.04 -7.34
N GLY A 24 -38.51 16.09 -7.33
CA GLY A 24 -39.33 15.79 -6.14
C GLY A 24 -38.51 15.17 -4.99
N PRO A 25 -39.07 15.18 -3.76
CA PRO A 25 -38.37 14.71 -2.55
C PRO A 25 -37.98 13.21 -2.56
N ASP A 26 -38.65 12.39 -3.36
CA ASP A 26 -38.46 10.93 -3.37
C ASP A 26 -37.22 10.45 -4.17
N TYR A 27 -36.53 11.35 -4.86
CA TYR A 27 -35.37 10.99 -5.69
C TYR A 27 -34.06 10.76 -4.90
N LEU A 28 -34.10 11.03 -3.59
CA LEU A 28 -32.92 11.02 -2.71
C LEU A 28 -32.52 9.63 -2.19
N ALA A 29 -33.32 8.58 -2.39
CA ALA A 29 -33.21 7.34 -1.63
C ALA A 29 -32.21 6.29 -2.18
N LYS A 30 -31.60 6.49 -3.36
CA LYS A 30 -30.68 5.49 -3.96
C LYS A 30 -29.55 6.14 -4.76
N GLN A 31 -28.67 6.91 -4.13
CA GLN A 31 -27.56 7.48 -4.87
C GLN A 31 -26.20 6.96 -4.35
N THR A 32 -25.43 6.39 -5.28
CA THR A 32 -24.00 6.11 -5.13
C THR A 32 -23.14 7.39 -5.26
N TYR A 33 -23.78 8.53 -5.45
CA TYR A 33 -23.15 9.84 -5.64
C TYR A 33 -23.47 10.75 -4.44
N LEU A 34 -22.63 11.76 -4.24
CA LEU A 34 -22.88 12.77 -3.20
C LEU A 34 -24.32 13.31 -3.31
N SER A 35 -25.11 13.12 -2.29
CA SER A 35 -26.54 13.48 -2.29
C SER A 35 -26.75 14.96 -1.98
N VAL A 36 -27.96 15.47 -2.27
CA VAL A 36 -28.32 16.84 -1.88
C VAL A 36 -28.26 17.04 -0.37
N THR A 37 -28.57 16.01 0.40
CA THR A 37 -28.52 16.04 1.87
C THR A 37 -27.10 16.23 2.38
N ASP A 38 -26.11 15.61 1.70
CA ASP A 38 -24.70 15.71 2.09
C ASP A 38 -24.10 17.10 1.76
N VAL A 39 -24.74 17.84 0.87
CA VAL A 39 -24.28 19.15 0.40
C VAL A 39 -24.88 20.30 1.23
N PHE A 40 -26.04 20.10 1.87
CA PHE A 40 -26.67 21.13 2.70
C PHE A 40 -25.93 21.29 4.03
N THR A 41 -25.48 22.50 4.32
CA THR A 41 -24.67 22.83 5.49
C THR A 41 -25.36 23.76 6.47
N ASP A 42 -26.68 23.90 6.41
CA ASP A 42 -27.44 24.84 7.27
C ASP A 42 -27.16 24.63 8.77
N THR A 43 -26.84 23.40 9.18
CA THR A 43 -26.52 23.05 10.57
C THR A 43 -25.02 22.91 10.83
N TYR A 44 -24.21 22.61 9.81
CA TYR A 44 -22.81 22.17 9.99
C TYR A 44 -21.76 23.16 9.46
N GLY A 45 -22.17 24.21 8.76
CA GLY A 45 -21.25 25.18 8.15
C GLY A 45 -20.65 24.70 6.83
N ARG A 46 -19.82 25.56 6.18
CA ARG A 46 -19.24 25.31 4.86
C ARG A 46 -17.96 24.48 4.88
N ARG A 47 -17.47 24.09 6.05
CA ARG A 47 -16.19 23.41 6.20
C ARG A 47 -16.42 21.92 6.40
N VAL A 48 -15.95 21.12 5.46
CA VAL A 48 -15.89 19.67 5.57
C VAL A 48 -14.58 19.30 6.25
N TRP A 49 -14.64 18.47 7.29
CA TRP A 49 -13.47 17.91 7.96
C TRP A 49 -13.33 16.47 7.51
N ASP A 50 -12.17 16.16 6.96
CA ASP A 50 -11.81 14.80 6.61
C ASP A 50 -11.34 14.06 7.88
N ALA A 51 -12.02 12.98 8.23
CA ALA A 51 -11.71 12.15 9.39
C ALA A 51 -10.92 10.88 8.99
N LEU A 52 -10.64 10.70 7.69
CA LEU A 52 -9.92 9.54 7.20
C LEU A 52 -8.41 9.72 7.33
N ASN A 53 -7.72 8.60 7.50
CA ASN A 53 -6.26 8.60 7.50
C ASN A 53 -5.74 8.69 6.06
N ASN A 54 -5.27 9.87 5.66
CA ASN A 54 -4.74 10.15 4.32
C ASN A 54 -3.21 10.27 4.33
N GLN A 55 -2.52 9.60 5.25
CA GLN A 55 -1.06 9.58 5.29
C GLN A 55 -0.51 8.74 4.14
N THR A 56 0.44 9.30 3.41
CA THR A 56 1.13 8.66 2.28
C THR A 56 2.64 8.76 2.48
N VAL A 57 3.10 8.20 3.60
CA VAL A 57 4.47 8.44 4.11
C VAL A 57 5.49 7.77 3.21
N PHE A 58 5.32 6.48 2.92
CA PHE A 58 6.24 5.73 2.09
C PHE A 58 6.20 6.18 0.62
N TYR A 59 5.02 6.41 0.06
CA TYR A 59 4.87 6.93 -1.30
C TYR A 59 5.64 8.24 -1.53
N ASN A 60 5.71 9.10 -0.49
CA ASN A 60 6.48 10.34 -0.55
C ASN A 60 7.97 10.13 -0.37
N ALA A 61 8.39 9.07 0.33
CA ALA A 61 9.79 8.75 0.58
C ALA A 61 10.47 8.06 -0.62
N VAL A 62 9.71 7.35 -1.45
CA VAL A 62 10.26 6.64 -2.62
C VAL A 62 10.65 7.62 -3.72
N GLN A 63 11.83 7.40 -4.31
CA GLN A 63 12.30 8.19 -5.44
C GLN A 63 11.42 7.95 -6.67
N LYS A 64 10.85 9.01 -7.23
CA LYS A 64 10.05 8.97 -8.45
C LYS A 64 10.94 9.23 -9.67
N VAL A 65 10.92 8.29 -10.60
CA VAL A 65 11.74 8.35 -11.82
C VAL A 65 10.82 8.29 -13.04
N PRO A 66 11.04 9.10 -14.08
CA PRO A 66 10.25 9.01 -15.29
C PRO A 66 10.45 7.64 -15.97
N TRP A 67 9.37 7.06 -16.47
CA TRP A 67 9.43 5.80 -17.19
C TRP A 67 10.26 5.96 -18.45
N GLY A 68 11.39 5.26 -18.55
CA GLY A 68 12.25 5.27 -19.72
C GLY A 68 11.69 4.48 -20.90
N ALA A 69 12.34 4.58 -22.05
CA ALA A 69 12.00 3.82 -23.25
C ALA A 69 12.17 2.30 -23.06
N THR A 70 13.03 1.89 -22.11
CA THR A 70 13.26 0.49 -21.78
C THR A 70 12.47 0.11 -20.53
N THR A 71 11.67 -0.93 -20.65
CA THR A 71 10.89 -1.48 -19.52
C THR A 71 11.69 -2.49 -18.70
N GLY A 72 12.90 -2.85 -19.14
CA GLY A 72 13.70 -3.91 -18.55
C GLY A 72 15.11 -3.48 -18.20
N TRP A 73 15.72 -4.24 -17.30
CA TRP A 73 17.11 -4.12 -16.89
C TRP A 73 17.79 -5.50 -16.83
N ARG A 74 19.10 -5.51 -16.72
CA ARG A 74 19.87 -6.74 -16.62
C ARG A 74 20.45 -6.89 -15.22
N LEU A 75 20.18 -8.01 -14.60
CA LEU A 75 20.83 -8.42 -13.36
C LEU A 75 21.99 -9.33 -13.68
N ARG A 76 23.14 -9.02 -13.11
CA ARG A 76 24.31 -9.93 -13.15
C ARG A 76 24.18 -10.90 -11.99
N THR A 77 23.97 -12.17 -12.30
CA THR A 77 23.65 -13.21 -11.32
C THR A 77 24.86 -13.97 -10.84
N ASP A 78 25.96 -13.99 -11.64
CA ASP A 78 27.15 -14.68 -11.29
C ASP A 78 28.41 -13.95 -11.79
N ARG A 79 29.51 -14.09 -11.06
CA ARG A 79 30.80 -13.50 -11.38
C ARG A 79 31.63 -14.35 -12.32
N GLY A 80 31.27 -15.61 -12.54
CA GLY A 80 32.09 -16.62 -13.21
C GLY A 80 33.16 -17.23 -12.29
N SER A 81 33.38 -18.51 -12.41
CA SER A 81 34.24 -19.29 -11.52
C SER A 81 35.73 -19.16 -11.82
N GLY A 82 36.08 -18.69 -13.02
CA GLY A 82 37.47 -18.61 -13.49
C GLY A 82 38.31 -17.42 -13.05
N ARG A 83 37.69 -16.50 -12.24
CA ARG A 83 38.31 -15.22 -11.87
C ARG A 83 39.20 -15.34 -10.63
N SER A 84 40.35 -14.67 -10.69
CA SER A 84 41.23 -14.49 -9.52
C SER A 84 41.71 -15.81 -8.88
N ARG A 85 42.05 -16.80 -9.67
CA ARG A 85 42.69 -18.02 -9.16
C ARG A 85 44.20 -17.87 -9.19
N PRO A 86 44.91 -18.31 -8.15
CA PRO A 86 46.34 -18.33 -8.17
C PRO A 86 46.82 -19.32 -9.24
N VAL A 87 47.75 -18.89 -10.06
CA VAL A 87 48.39 -19.73 -11.12
C VAL A 87 49.85 -19.91 -10.73
N THR A 88 50.32 -21.13 -10.76
CA THR A 88 51.75 -21.41 -10.57
C THR A 88 52.47 -21.13 -11.88
N GLU A 89 53.78 -20.87 -11.82
CA GLU A 89 54.64 -20.48 -12.96
C GLU A 89 54.52 -21.45 -14.14
N THR A 90 54.28 -22.73 -13.86
CA THR A 90 54.12 -23.80 -14.87
C THR A 90 52.70 -24.38 -14.93
N GLY A 91 51.77 -23.81 -14.20
CA GLY A 91 50.38 -24.30 -14.09
C GLY A 91 49.51 -23.86 -15.25
N ALA A 92 48.44 -24.62 -15.49
CA ALA A 92 47.44 -24.27 -16.48
C ALA A 92 46.71 -22.98 -16.09
N LEU A 93 46.38 -22.12 -17.06
CA LEU A 93 45.55 -20.93 -16.86
C LEU A 93 44.15 -21.33 -16.38
N PRO A 94 43.49 -20.48 -15.57
CA PRO A 94 42.12 -20.73 -15.20
C PRO A 94 41.21 -20.85 -16.41
N THR A 95 40.23 -21.73 -16.33
CA THR A 95 39.22 -21.89 -17.38
C THR A 95 38.48 -20.58 -17.55
N ILE A 96 38.25 -20.18 -18.79
CA ILE A 96 37.43 -19.00 -19.09
C ILE A 96 36.02 -19.30 -18.67
N ASP A 97 35.50 -18.47 -17.79
CA ASP A 97 34.10 -18.50 -17.36
C ASP A 97 33.47 -17.11 -17.52
N VAL A 98 32.23 -17.07 -17.95
CA VAL A 98 31.53 -15.83 -18.30
C VAL A 98 30.52 -15.50 -17.20
N SER A 99 30.37 -14.23 -16.90
CA SER A 99 29.34 -13.79 -16.00
C SER A 99 27.94 -14.08 -16.58
N ASN A 100 27.04 -14.59 -15.76
CA ASN A 100 25.66 -14.81 -16.13
C ASN A 100 24.82 -13.54 -15.90
N TYR A 101 23.95 -13.27 -16.84
CA TYR A 101 23.03 -12.14 -16.78
C TYR A 101 21.60 -12.63 -16.98
N GLN A 102 20.68 -12.10 -16.22
CA GLN A 102 19.25 -12.29 -16.43
C GLN A 102 18.59 -10.98 -16.80
N ASN A 103 17.67 -11.05 -17.75
CA ASN A 103 16.83 -9.92 -18.13
C ASN A 103 15.60 -9.91 -17.21
N VAL A 104 15.35 -8.76 -16.62
CA VAL A 104 14.18 -8.48 -15.80
C VAL A 104 13.43 -7.32 -16.44
N TYR A 105 12.12 -7.38 -16.47
CA TYR A 105 11.31 -6.29 -16.99
C TYR A 105 10.05 -6.09 -16.17
N SER A 106 9.61 -4.84 -16.09
CA SER A 106 8.35 -4.44 -15.47
C SER A 106 7.38 -3.95 -16.50
N GLN A 107 6.09 -4.07 -16.20
CA GLN A 107 5.02 -3.52 -17.02
C GLN A 107 4.32 -2.40 -16.25
N PRO A 108 3.94 -1.29 -16.92
CA PRO A 108 3.24 -0.22 -16.24
C PRO A 108 1.85 -0.70 -15.80
N ARG A 109 1.50 -0.42 -14.56
CA ARG A 109 0.19 -0.66 -13.96
C ARG A 109 -0.59 0.65 -13.92
N ILE A 110 -1.90 0.55 -13.87
CA ILE A 110 -2.81 1.70 -13.99
C ILE A 110 -3.84 1.65 -12.87
N PRO A 111 -3.49 2.06 -11.64
CA PRO A 111 -4.51 2.32 -10.64
C PRO A 111 -5.39 3.49 -11.10
N ALA A 112 -6.69 3.35 -10.92
CA ALA A 112 -7.66 4.33 -11.34
C ALA A 112 -8.81 4.44 -10.35
N THR A 113 -9.13 5.65 -9.96
CA THR A 113 -10.22 5.98 -9.04
C THR A 113 -11.26 6.82 -9.76
N THR A 114 -12.52 6.40 -9.71
CA THR A 114 -13.63 7.12 -10.32
C THR A 114 -14.50 7.74 -9.25
N PHE A 115 -14.94 8.96 -9.51
CA PHE A 115 -15.90 9.65 -8.66
C PHE A 115 -16.99 10.33 -9.50
N GLY A 116 -18.07 10.70 -8.86
CA GLY A 116 -19.14 11.36 -9.59
C GLY A 116 -20.09 12.13 -8.69
N VAL A 117 -20.54 13.27 -9.20
CA VAL A 117 -21.48 14.15 -8.51
C VAL A 117 -22.71 14.33 -9.38
N SER A 118 -23.90 14.21 -8.80
CA SER A 118 -25.13 14.45 -9.53
C SER A 118 -25.24 15.93 -9.90
N LEU A 119 -25.77 16.22 -11.10
CA LEU A 119 -25.99 17.59 -11.54
C LEU A 119 -26.88 18.36 -10.56
N ARG A 120 -27.82 17.66 -9.93
CA ARG A 120 -28.68 18.23 -8.88
C ARG A 120 -27.88 18.69 -7.66
N SER A 121 -26.98 17.86 -7.14
CA SER A 121 -26.11 18.20 -5.99
C SER A 121 -25.21 19.40 -6.34
N GLN A 122 -24.69 19.43 -7.55
CA GLN A 122 -23.87 20.54 -8.05
C GLN A 122 -24.65 21.86 -8.06
N ILE A 123 -25.88 21.86 -8.54
CA ILE A 123 -26.73 23.06 -8.60
C ILE A 123 -27.12 23.52 -7.19
N VAL A 124 -27.51 22.59 -6.30
CA VAL A 124 -27.90 22.90 -4.93
C VAL A 124 -26.72 23.38 -4.10
N GLY A 125 -25.52 22.86 -4.35
CA GLY A 125 -24.30 23.27 -3.64
C GLY A 125 -23.95 24.75 -3.79
N PHE A 126 -24.41 25.41 -4.85
CA PHE A 126 -24.21 26.84 -5.05
C PHE A 126 -25.24 27.73 -4.31
N PHE A 127 -26.26 27.16 -3.70
CA PHE A 127 -27.22 27.97 -2.92
C PHE A 127 -26.59 28.45 -1.60
N GLU A 128 -27.21 29.48 -1.03
CA GLU A 128 -26.81 30.03 0.25
C GLU A 128 -26.88 28.94 1.34
N GLY A 129 -25.78 28.74 2.08
CA GLY A 129 -25.64 27.63 3.03
C GLY A 129 -25.03 26.34 2.45
N GLY A 130 -24.91 26.18 1.12
CA GLY A 130 -24.31 25.03 0.49
C GLY A 130 -22.77 25.02 0.54
N ILE A 131 -22.16 23.88 0.25
CA ILE A 131 -20.69 23.65 0.25
C ILE A 131 -19.98 24.50 -0.84
N GLY A 132 -20.73 24.98 -1.84
CA GLY A 132 -20.19 25.70 -2.99
C GLY A 132 -20.02 24.79 -4.20
N ASN A 133 -18.81 24.73 -4.77
CA ASN A 133 -18.54 23.82 -5.89
C ASN A 133 -18.34 22.38 -5.37
N THR A 134 -19.42 21.64 -5.30
CA THR A 134 -19.42 20.26 -4.80
C THR A 134 -18.48 19.35 -5.58
N PHE A 135 -18.37 19.58 -6.88
CA PHE A 135 -17.49 18.76 -7.73
C PHE A 135 -16.01 18.96 -7.42
N ASP A 136 -15.58 20.21 -7.15
CA ASP A 136 -14.19 20.48 -6.79
C ASP A 136 -13.84 19.89 -5.41
N VAL A 137 -14.79 19.91 -4.46
CA VAL A 137 -14.59 19.30 -3.14
C VAL A 137 -14.42 17.80 -3.27
N GLU A 138 -15.28 17.14 -4.05
CA GLU A 138 -15.21 15.70 -4.28
C GLU A 138 -13.95 15.31 -5.07
N MET A 139 -13.52 16.12 -6.03
CA MET A 139 -12.29 15.90 -6.77
C MET A 139 -11.06 15.94 -5.84
N GLN A 140 -10.99 16.93 -4.94
CA GLN A 140 -9.87 17.02 -3.98
C GLN A 140 -9.87 15.89 -2.96
N ALA A 141 -11.04 15.42 -2.53
CA ALA A 141 -11.15 14.25 -1.67
C ALA A 141 -10.67 12.99 -2.40
N SER A 142 -11.19 12.77 -3.62
CA SER A 142 -10.82 11.61 -4.45
C SER A 142 -9.34 11.60 -4.85
N GLU A 143 -8.71 12.77 -5.03
CA GLU A 143 -7.26 12.85 -5.29
C GLU A 143 -6.44 12.35 -4.07
N ARG A 144 -6.84 12.74 -2.87
CA ARG A 144 -6.20 12.26 -1.63
C ARG A 144 -6.40 10.76 -1.44
N ASP A 145 -7.62 10.29 -1.67
CA ASP A 145 -7.95 8.86 -1.57
C ASP A 145 -7.17 8.04 -2.59
N HIS A 146 -7.05 8.53 -3.83
CA HIS A 146 -6.25 7.88 -4.88
C HIS A 146 -4.78 7.74 -4.50
N LEU A 147 -4.17 8.78 -3.95
CA LEU A 147 -2.78 8.72 -3.48
C LEU A 147 -2.62 7.78 -2.28
N LYS A 148 -3.61 7.75 -1.39
CA LYS A 148 -3.66 6.83 -0.26
C LYS A 148 -3.77 5.38 -0.72
N GLU A 149 -4.65 5.08 -1.66
CA GLU A 149 -4.77 3.75 -2.28
C GLU A 149 -3.46 3.29 -2.92
N ILE A 150 -2.73 4.18 -3.59
CA ILE A 150 -1.40 3.85 -4.15
C ILE A 150 -0.41 3.50 -3.03
N ASN A 151 -0.40 4.25 -1.91
CA ASN A 151 0.47 3.92 -0.76
C ASN A 151 0.12 2.55 -0.17
N GLU A 152 -1.16 2.27 0.00
CA GLU A 152 -1.66 0.97 0.47
C GLU A 152 -1.27 -0.18 -0.48
N GLU A 153 -1.38 0.01 -1.79
CA GLU A 153 -0.97 -1.00 -2.77
C GLU A 153 0.54 -1.29 -2.71
N ILE A 154 1.36 -0.26 -2.61
CA ILE A 154 2.82 -0.41 -2.53
C ILE A 154 3.25 -1.10 -1.24
N LEU A 155 2.49 -0.95 -0.15
CA LEU A 155 2.79 -1.53 1.16
C LEU A 155 2.00 -2.80 1.47
N ALA A 156 1.08 -3.22 0.61
CA ALA A 156 0.25 -4.39 0.85
C ALA A 156 1.07 -5.67 1.03
N GLY A 157 0.72 -6.46 2.03
CA GLY A 157 1.33 -7.78 2.24
C GLY A 157 0.91 -8.80 1.20
N SER A 158 1.60 -9.94 1.15
CA SER A 158 1.37 -10.98 0.14
C SER A 158 0.60 -12.19 0.66
N ALA A 159 0.60 -12.43 1.98
CA ALA A 159 -0.02 -13.61 2.57
C ALA A 159 -0.90 -13.25 3.76
N TYR A 160 -2.08 -13.86 3.86
CA TYR A 160 -3.07 -13.56 4.88
C TYR A 160 -3.79 -14.83 5.34
N ILE A 161 -3.99 -14.98 6.65
CA ILE A 161 -4.84 -16.03 7.20
C ILE A 161 -6.31 -15.69 6.91
N THR A 162 -7.04 -16.72 6.56
CA THR A 162 -8.44 -16.61 6.17
C THR A 162 -9.33 -17.40 7.12
N SER A 163 -10.60 -17.06 7.14
CA SER A 163 -11.61 -17.94 7.66
C SER A 163 -12.47 -18.52 6.52
N ALA A 164 -13.08 -19.66 6.81
CA ALA A 164 -13.95 -20.35 5.86
C ALA A 164 -15.06 -19.44 5.36
N GLY A 165 -15.33 -19.53 4.06
CA GLY A 165 -16.40 -18.82 3.38
C GLY A 165 -17.31 -19.78 2.62
N ALA A 166 -18.23 -19.24 1.85
CA ALA A 166 -18.99 -19.99 0.88
C ALA A 166 -18.06 -20.49 -0.27
N ALA A 167 -18.53 -21.38 -1.12
CA ALA A 167 -17.74 -22.14 -2.11
C ALA A 167 -16.75 -21.33 -2.99
N GLN A 168 -16.89 -20.03 -3.09
CA GLN A 168 -16.00 -19.15 -3.87
C GLN A 168 -15.67 -17.85 -3.11
N THR A 169 -15.63 -17.92 -1.79
CA THR A 169 -15.27 -16.79 -0.94
C THR A 169 -14.40 -17.26 0.20
N PHE A 170 -13.55 -16.36 0.68
CA PHE A 170 -12.90 -16.45 1.97
C PHE A 170 -13.05 -15.11 2.71
N THR A 171 -12.85 -15.11 3.99
CA THR A 171 -12.97 -13.91 4.82
C THR A 171 -11.63 -13.63 5.49
N VAL A 172 -11.18 -12.40 5.39
CA VAL A 172 -10.03 -11.85 6.11
C VAL A 172 -10.51 -10.79 7.07
N PRO A 173 -9.72 -10.35 8.05
CA PRO A 173 -10.06 -9.17 8.86
C PRO A 173 -10.39 -7.97 7.98
N ALA A 174 -11.46 -7.24 8.30
CA ALA A 174 -11.92 -6.11 7.49
C ALA A 174 -10.83 -5.02 7.31
N SER A 175 -9.96 -4.86 8.31
CA SER A 175 -8.83 -3.92 8.29
C SER A 175 -7.78 -4.20 7.22
N ILE A 176 -7.65 -5.44 6.75
CA ILE A 176 -6.68 -5.84 5.74
C ILE A 176 -7.31 -6.23 4.40
N ALA A 177 -8.65 -6.24 4.32
CA ALA A 177 -9.36 -6.61 3.10
C ALA A 177 -9.03 -5.69 1.90
N HIS A 178 -8.65 -4.45 2.17
CA HIS A 178 -8.25 -3.48 1.15
C HIS A 178 -6.93 -3.84 0.44
N HIS A 179 -6.14 -4.76 1.00
CA HIS A 179 -4.92 -5.27 0.34
C HIS A 179 -5.22 -6.15 -0.86
N PHE A 180 -6.41 -6.76 -0.93
CA PHE A 180 -6.86 -7.52 -2.09
C PHE A 180 -7.52 -6.58 -3.10
N LYS A 181 -7.13 -6.70 -4.36
CA LYS A 181 -7.72 -5.93 -5.47
C LYS A 181 -8.38 -6.87 -6.48
N ILE A 182 -9.38 -6.37 -7.19
CA ILE A 182 -10.02 -7.14 -8.25
C ILE A 182 -9.00 -7.41 -9.36
N GLY A 183 -8.88 -8.69 -9.73
CA GLY A 183 -7.90 -9.15 -10.71
C GLY A 183 -6.63 -9.74 -10.10
N ASP A 184 -6.42 -9.66 -8.79
CA ASP A 184 -5.34 -10.38 -8.13
C ASP A 184 -5.49 -11.88 -8.30
N VAL A 185 -4.38 -12.57 -8.48
CA VAL A 185 -4.32 -14.03 -8.51
C VAL A 185 -3.85 -14.53 -7.15
N VAL A 186 -4.71 -15.31 -6.51
CA VAL A 186 -4.49 -15.83 -5.17
C VAL A 186 -4.31 -17.35 -5.23
N TYR A 187 -3.38 -17.86 -4.43
CA TYR A 187 -3.21 -19.28 -4.16
C TYR A 187 -3.63 -19.60 -2.74
N GLN A 188 -4.11 -20.80 -2.51
CA GLN A 188 -4.47 -21.31 -1.19
C GLN A 188 -3.31 -22.11 -0.60
N TYR A 189 -3.02 -21.89 0.67
CA TYR A 189 -2.12 -22.69 1.46
C TYR A 189 -2.85 -23.23 2.69
N ASN A 190 -2.84 -24.56 2.83
CA ASN A 190 -3.44 -25.21 3.99
C ASN A 190 -2.36 -25.39 5.06
N LEU A 191 -2.54 -24.72 6.18
CA LEU A 191 -1.58 -24.73 7.30
C LEU A 191 -1.57 -26.06 8.05
N ASP A 192 -2.72 -26.73 8.17
CA ASP A 192 -2.84 -27.96 8.95
C ASP A 192 -2.03 -29.13 8.37
N ASN A 193 -2.01 -29.22 7.03
CA ASN A 193 -1.32 -30.29 6.32
C ASN A 193 -0.10 -29.80 5.51
N THR A 194 0.27 -28.54 5.66
CA THR A 194 1.40 -27.92 4.95
C THR A 194 1.34 -28.06 3.44
N THR A 195 0.13 -28.04 2.87
CA THR A 195 -0.08 -28.19 1.44
C THR A 195 -0.30 -26.85 0.77
N HIS A 196 0.50 -26.57 -0.25
CA HIS A 196 0.36 -25.40 -1.12
C HIS A 196 -0.39 -25.80 -2.41
N TYR A 197 -1.50 -25.13 -2.65
CA TYR A 197 -2.29 -25.33 -3.86
C TYR A 197 -1.98 -24.24 -4.88
N THR A 198 -1.55 -24.67 -6.07
CA THR A 198 -1.17 -23.77 -7.18
C THR A 198 -2.30 -23.48 -8.15
N THR A 199 -3.54 -23.76 -7.76
CA THR A 199 -4.71 -23.42 -8.58
C THR A 199 -4.95 -21.92 -8.53
N SER A 200 -4.93 -21.27 -9.67
CA SER A 200 -5.17 -19.82 -9.78
C SER A 200 -6.61 -19.48 -9.40
N LEU A 201 -6.75 -18.66 -8.38
CA LEU A 201 -8.00 -18.07 -7.94
C LEU A 201 -7.96 -16.59 -8.23
N THR A 202 -8.77 -16.11 -9.17
CA THR A 202 -8.79 -14.68 -9.51
C THR A 202 -9.83 -13.95 -8.68
N VAL A 203 -9.41 -12.91 -7.96
CA VAL A 203 -10.31 -12.07 -7.16
C VAL A 203 -11.25 -11.29 -8.07
N THR A 204 -12.54 -11.40 -7.81
CA THR A 204 -13.61 -10.72 -8.58
C THR A 204 -14.39 -9.72 -7.77
N GLY A 205 -14.29 -9.76 -6.45
CA GLY A 205 -14.94 -8.79 -5.56
C GLY A 205 -14.31 -8.78 -4.19
N VAL A 206 -14.26 -7.61 -3.59
CA VAL A 206 -13.76 -7.38 -2.24
C VAL A 206 -14.77 -6.52 -1.49
N ASN A 207 -15.20 -7.00 -0.34
CA ASN A 207 -16.03 -6.21 0.57
C ASN A 207 -15.18 -5.78 1.77
N THR A 208 -14.70 -4.55 1.74
CA THR A 208 -13.82 -4.01 2.79
C THR A 208 -14.51 -3.84 4.14
N SER A 209 -15.86 -3.75 4.17
CA SER A 209 -16.60 -3.61 5.43
C SER A 209 -16.73 -4.94 6.20
N THR A 210 -16.82 -6.06 5.48
CA THR A 210 -17.03 -7.40 6.06
C THR A 210 -15.80 -8.29 5.96
N GLY A 211 -14.79 -7.90 5.21
CA GLY A 211 -13.58 -8.70 4.95
C GLY A 211 -13.80 -9.84 3.94
N VAL A 212 -14.95 -9.92 3.29
CA VAL A 212 -15.26 -11.01 2.35
C VAL A 212 -14.62 -10.75 1.00
N VAL A 213 -13.78 -11.69 0.57
CA VAL A 213 -13.15 -11.70 -0.75
C VAL A 213 -13.79 -12.79 -1.60
N THR A 214 -14.29 -12.40 -2.78
CA THR A 214 -14.91 -13.29 -3.76
C THR A 214 -13.93 -13.56 -4.89
N PHE A 215 -13.85 -14.81 -5.33
CA PHE A 215 -12.94 -15.21 -6.41
C PHE A 215 -13.61 -16.12 -7.44
N THR A 216 -13.03 -16.21 -8.63
CA THR A 216 -13.36 -17.22 -9.65
C THR A 216 -12.27 -18.27 -9.68
N GLY A 217 -12.67 -19.51 -9.89
CA GLY A 217 -11.82 -20.68 -9.88
C GLY A 217 -12.33 -21.71 -8.90
N THR A 218 -11.82 -22.92 -8.97
CA THR A 218 -12.19 -23.98 -8.02
C THR A 218 -11.05 -24.10 -7.02
N ALA A 219 -11.26 -23.63 -5.79
CA ALA A 219 -10.33 -23.89 -4.71
C ALA A 219 -10.20 -25.40 -4.52
N GLN A 220 -8.97 -25.89 -4.41
CA GLN A 220 -8.72 -27.30 -4.13
C GLN A 220 -8.97 -27.54 -2.64
N GLY A 221 -10.15 -28.00 -2.34
CA GLY A 221 -10.60 -28.16 -0.98
C GLY A 221 -11.08 -26.85 -0.41
N ASN A 222 -12.07 -26.34 -0.18
CA ASN A 222 -12.58 -25.06 0.33
C ASN A 222 -11.60 -24.46 1.36
N PHE A 223 -11.44 -23.16 1.35
CA PHE A 223 -10.72 -22.48 2.43
C PHE A 223 -11.31 -22.89 3.78
N ALA A 224 -10.50 -23.41 4.66
CA ALA A 224 -10.83 -23.70 6.05
C ALA A 224 -10.39 -22.53 6.95
N ASP A 225 -10.91 -22.51 8.18
CA ASP A 225 -10.47 -21.54 9.17
C ASP A 225 -8.98 -21.75 9.47
N GLY A 226 -8.21 -20.68 9.34
CA GLY A 226 -6.78 -20.71 9.53
C GLY A 226 -5.96 -21.04 8.28
N ASP A 227 -6.58 -21.31 7.14
CA ASP A 227 -5.85 -21.39 5.86
C ASP A 227 -5.30 -20.02 5.47
N CYS A 228 -4.28 -20.02 4.65
CA CYS A 228 -3.67 -18.80 4.15
C CYS A 228 -4.08 -18.54 2.69
N ALA A 229 -4.55 -17.32 2.42
CA ALA A 229 -4.66 -16.78 1.08
C ALA A 229 -3.37 -16.01 0.76
N TYR A 230 -2.75 -16.40 -0.33
CA TYR A 230 -1.46 -15.88 -0.74
C TYR A 230 -1.57 -15.24 -2.12
N ILE A 231 -1.19 -13.95 -2.21
CA ILE A 231 -1.27 -13.22 -3.48
C ILE A 231 -0.05 -13.57 -4.32
N HIS A 232 -0.26 -14.41 -5.32
CA HIS A 232 0.78 -14.86 -6.24
C HIS A 232 1.13 -13.81 -7.30
N SER A 233 0.12 -13.10 -7.82
CA SER A 233 0.31 -12.01 -8.79
C SER A 233 -0.70 -10.89 -8.56
N ARG A 234 -0.22 -9.66 -8.52
CA ARG A 234 -1.06 -8.48 -8.31
C ARG A 234 -1.57 -7.86 -9.61
N ALA A 235 -2.80 -7.38 -9.56
CA ALA A 235 -3.37 -6.56 -10.62
C ALA A 235 -2.90 -5.10 -10.54
N GLY A 236 -2.72 -4.58 -9.31
CA GLY A 236 -2.20 -3.25 -9.01
C GLY A 236 -0.66 -3.17 -9.00
N PHE A 237 -0.11 -2.14 -8.36
CA PHE A 237 1.33 -1.97 -8.20
C PHE A 237 1.97 -3.14 -7.44
N THR A 238 3.19 -3.48 -7.82
CA THR A 238 4.02 -4.40 -7.05
C THR A 238 4.28 -3.82 -5.68
N SER A 239 4.09 -4.62 -4.62
CA SER A 239 4.32 -4.17 -3.26
C SER A 239 5.78 -4.37 -2.82
N VAL A 240 6.18 -3.67 -1.76
CA VAL A 240 7.46 -3.90 -1.09
C VAL A 240 7.55 -5.34 -0.58
N ASP A 241 6.44 -5.88 -0.09
CA ASP A 241 6.37 -7.25 0.42
C ASP A 241 6.61 -8.28 -0.70
N ASP A 242 6.04 -8.07 -1.89
CA ASP A 242 6.29 -8.90 -3.06
C ASP A 242 7.76 -8.86 -3.50
N VAL A 243 8.37 -7.68 -3.43
CA VAL A 243 9.79 -7.50 -3.79
C VAL A 243 10.71 -8.23 -2.83
N VAL A 244 10.45 -8.18 -1.53
CA VAL A 244 11.34 -8.72 -0.48
C VAL A 244 11.01 -10.16 -0.13
N MET A 245 10.10 -10.80 -0.84
CA MET A 245 9.69 -12.18 -0.60
C MET A 245 10.58 -13.19 -1.33
N GLU A 246 10.72 -14.38 -0.79
CA GLU A 246 11.36 -15.54 -1.41
C GLU A 246 10.40 -16.74 -1.46
N ASP A 247 10.68 -17.70 -2.34
CA ASP A 247 9.79 -18.83 -2.60
C ASP A 247 9.44 -19.68 -1.37
N VAL A 248 10.33 -19.78 -0.41
CA VAL A 248 10.19 -20.68 0.75
C VAL A 248 9.64 -19.97 1.97
N ALA A 249 9.91 -18.68 2.09
CA ALA A 249 9.60 -17.92 3.30
C ALA A 249 8.19 -17.36 3.32
N ALA A 250 7.48 -17.47 2.21
CA ALA A 250 6.18 -16.83 2.08
C ALA A 250 5.14 -17.39 3.04
N VAL A 251 5.10 -18.71 3.19
CA VAL A 251 4.04 -19.37 3.94
C VAL A 251 4.57 -20.64 4.61
N GLY A 252 5.02 -20.55 5.85
CA GLY A 252 5.29 -21.72 6.69
C GLY A 252 6.24 -22.78 6.12
N GLY A 253 7.13 -22.40 5.19
CA GLY A 253 8.09 -23.33 4.58
C GLY A 253 7.59 -24.05 3.32
N ALA A 254 6.40 -23.75 2.83
CA ALA A 254 5.93 -24.25 1.53
C ALA A 254 6.54 -23.42 0.39
N ALA A 255 6.81 -24.05 -0.74
CA ALA A 255 7.28 -23.37 -1.95
C ALA A 255 6.15 -22.51 -2.53
N ALA A 256 6.06 -21.29 -2.07
CA ALA A 256 5.15 -20.27 -2.56
C ALA A 256 5.95 -19.18 -3.26
N SER A 257 5.56 -18.79 -4.45
CA SER A 257 6.25 -17.84 -5.29
C SER A 257 5.35 -16.67 -5.62
N VAL A 258 5.86 -15.46 -5.40
CA VAL A 258 5.25 -14.24 -5.93
C VAL A 258 5.92 -13.91 -7.25
N ASP A 259 5.14 -13.87 -8.31
CA ASP A 259 5.63 -13.45 -9.61
C ASP A 259 5.86 -11.94 -9.60
N VAL A 260 7.11 -11.53 -9.75
CA VAL A 260 7.52 -10.14 -9.80
C VAL A 260 8.38 -9.90 -11.01
N PHE A 261 8.06 -8.92 -11.84
CA PHE A 261 8.86 -8.48 -12.96
C PHE A 261 9.33 -9.62 -13.90
N ASN A 262 8.47 -10.52 -14.29
CA ASN A 262 8.77 -11.76 -15.05
C ASN A 262 9.65 -12.81 -14.34
N LEU A 263 9.90 -12.66 -13.05
CA LEU A 263 10.57 -13.66 -12.25
C LEU A 263 9.54 -14.58 -11.64
N THR A 264 9.52 -15.84 -12.08
CA THR A 264 8.54 -16.86 -11.66
C THR A 264 9.11 -17.86 -10.66
N THR A 265 10.42 -17.85 -10.45
CA THR A 265 11.12 -18.70 -9.49
C THR A 265 12.04 -17.83 -8.64
N ARG A 266 11.78 -17.79 -7.34
CA ARG A 266 12.49 -16.94 -6.39
C ARG A 266 13.04 -17.78 -5.24
N THR A 267 13.95 -18.69 -5.58
CA THR A 267 14.56 -19.61 -4.61
C THR A 267 15.41 -18.85 -3.59
N ALA A 268 15.32 -19.22 -2.34
CA ALA A 268 16.15 -18.69 -1.25
C ALA A 268 17.64 -18.67 -1.62
N GLY A 269 18.30 -17.56 -1.36
CA GLY A 269 19.72 -17.36 -1.72
C GLY A 269 20.01 -17.12 -3.19
N ALA A 270 18.99 -17.09 -4.05
CA ALA A 270 19.13 -16.68 -5.45
C ALA A 270 19.01 -15.15 -5.58
N TYR A 271 19.57 -14.62 -6.66
CA TYR A 271 19.56 -13.17 -6.94
C TYR A 271 18.17 -12.55 -7.03
N ALA A 272 17.14 -13.35 -7.32
CA ALA A 272 15.76 -12.91 -7.46
C ALA A 272 14.97 -12.94 -6.13
N ALA A 273 15.52 -13.57 -5.09
CA ALA A 273 14.92 -13.63 -3.77
C ALA A 273 15.26 -12.38 -2.94
N GLY A 274 14.51 -12.15 -1.88
CA GLY A 274 14.91 -11.22 -0.83
C GLY A 274 16.20 -11.68 -0.17
N ALA A 275 17.10 -10.75 0.13
CA ALA A 275 18.42 -11.09 0.69
C ALA A 275 18.31 -11.79 2.04
N ASN A 276 17.35 -11.39 2.85
CA ASN A 276 17.14 -11.91 4.18
C ASN A 276 15.67 -11.77 4.57
N VAL A 277 14.93 -12.81 4.29
CA VAL A 277 13.58 -12.94 4.87
C VAL A 277 13.71 -13.72 6.16
N ASP A 278 13.81 -12.99 7.27
CA ASP A 278 13.91 -13.58 8.60
C ASP A 278 12.49 -13.86 9.11
N TYR A 279 12.08 -15.11 9.05
CA TYR A 279 10.79 -15.61 9.51
C TYR A 279 10.96 -16.69 10.57
N ASN A 280 9.93 -16.91 11.35
CA ASN A 280 9.93 -17.86 12.48
C ASN A 280 8.99 -19.05 12.25
N SER A 281 8.88 -19.50 11.00
CA SER A 281 8.04 -20.65 10.59
C SER A 281 6.58 -20.51 10.98
N GLY A 282 6.05 -19.30 10.89
CA GLY A 282 4.67 -19.03 11.25
C GLY A 282 4.43 -18.89 12.77
N VAL A 283 5.45 -18.83 13.60
CA VAL A 283 5.32 -18.65 15.07
C VAL A 283 5.66 -17.21 15.42
N GLY A 284 4.72 -16.51 16.04
CA GLY A 284 4.92 -15.13 16.47
C GLY A 284 6.12 -14.97 17.43
N ARG A 285 6.87 -13.91 17.24
CA ARG A 285 8.03 -13.54 18.06
C ARG A 285 8.08 -12.05 18.31
N ASP A 286 8.71 -11.63 19.39
CA ASP A 286 8.90 -10.22 19.68
C ASP A 286 10.05 -9.62 18.85
N LEU A 287 9.87 -8.37 18.41
CA LEU A 287 10.94 -7.61 17.78
C LEU A 287 12.11 -7.44 18.77
N THR A 288 13.32 -7.73 18.30
CA THR A 288 14.54 -7.50 19.05
C THR A 288 15.53 -6.69 18.22
N LEU A 289 16.42 -5.96 18.88
CA LEU A 289 17.50 -5.21 18.20
C LEU A 289 18.40 -6.14 17.41
N SER A 290 18.62 -7.37 17.89
CA SER A 290 19.43 -8.39 17.22
C SER A 290 18.86 -8.80 15.86
N LEU A 291 17.53 -8.83 15.70
CA LEU A 291 16.89 -9.13 14.40
C LEU A 291 17.16 -8.03 13.39
N ILE A 292 17.01 -6.77 13.82
CA ILE A 292 17.30 -5.60 12.95
C ILE A 292 18.78 -5.59 12.56
N ASP A 293 19.68 -5.82 13.53
CA ASP A 293 21.12 -5.86 13.29
C ASP A 293 21.51 -6.97 12.33
N SER A 294 20.90 -8.16 12.46
CA SER A 294 21.10 -9.29 11.53
C SER A 294 20.70 -8.94 10.10
N CYS A 295 19.54 -8.29 9.93
CA CYS A 295 19.08 -7.83 8.61
C CYS A 295 20.02 -6.78 8.00
N ILE A 296 20.47 -5.82 8.79
CA ILE A 296 21.44 -4.80 8.34
C ILE A 296 22.75 -5.46 7.95
N GLN A 297 23.26 -6.41 8.75
CA GLN A 297 24.49 -7.11 8.48
C GLN A 297 24.40 -7.95 7.20
N THR A 298 23.31 -8.68 7.01
CA THR A 298 23.09 -9.51 5.82
C THR A 298 23.00 -8.64 4.57
N SER A 299 22.26 -7.56 4.60
CA SER A 299 22.19 -6.60 3.50
C SER A 299 23.58 -6.06 3.13
N ARG A 300 24.36 -5.65 4.12
CA ARG A 300 25.75 -5.18 3.90
C ARG A 300 26.68 -6.27 3.35
N THR A 301 26.53 -7.49 3.85
CA THR A 301 27.31 -8.64 3.35
C THR A 301 27.01 -8.92 1.88
N ASN A 302 25.77 -8.71 1.47
CA ASN A 302 25.32 -8.84 0.08
C ASN A 302 25.66 -7.61 -0.80
N GLY A 303 26.36 -6.63 -0.25
CA GLY A 303 26.85 -5.46 -0.98
C GLY A 303 25.88 -4.28 -1.01
N GLY A 304 24.83 -4.31 -0.19
CA GLY A 304 23.93 -3.20 0.01
C GLY A 304 24.39 -2.23 1.09
N ASN A 305 23.73 -1.08 1.11
CA ASN A 305 23.85 -0.10 2.18
C ASN A 305 22.45 0.35 2.59
N PRO A 306 21.79 -0.41 3.49
CA PRO A 306 20.42 -0.08 3.89
C PRO A 306 20.37 1.34 4.44
N ASN A 307 19.41 2.09 3.94
CA ASN A 307 19.23 3.52 4.25
C ASN A 307 17.82 3.86 4.68
N LEU A 308 16.95 2.85 4.85
CA LEU A 308 15.61 3.01 5.38
C LEU A 308 15.22 1.78 6.21
N ILE A 309 14.68 2.02 7.40
CA ILE A 309 13.95 1.04 8.19
C ILE A 309 12.48 1.45 8.16
N LEU A 310 11.62 0.58 7.65
CA LEU A 310 10.18 0.83 7.52
C LEU A 310 9.42 -0.08 8.47
N LEU A 311 8.63 0.50 9.33
CA LEU A 311 7.89 -0.18 10.40
C LEU A 311 6.41 0.23 10.38
N GLY A 312 5.54 -0.70 10.78
CA GLY A 312 4.18 -0.38 11.19
C GLY A 312 4.15 0.32 12.56
N ASP A 313 3.00 0.87 12.90
CA ASP A 313 2.83 1.60 14.17
C ASP A 313 3.16 0.73 15.38
N ASP A 314 2.74 -0.54 15.38
CA ASP A 314 2.94 -1.51 16.44
C ASP A 314 4.43 -1.79 16.68
N GLN A 315 5.19 -2.09 15.63
CA GLN A 315 6.61 -2.40 15.73
C GLN A 315 7.46 -1.16 16.03
N TYR A 316 7.02 0.00 15.57
CA TYR A 316 7.66 1.27 15.91
C TYR A 316 7.60 1.53 17.42
N PHE A 317 6.43 1.40 18.04
CA PHE A 317 6.29 1.56 19.48
C PHE A 317 7.06 0.49 20.28
N LYS A 318 7.14 -0.76 19.78
CA LYS A 318 8.00 -1.78 20.41
C LYS A 318 9.48 -1.41 20.33
N LEU A 319 9.94 -0.90 19.21
CA LEU A 319 11.31 -0.43 19.06
C LEU A 319 11.63 0.74 20.01
N GLU A 320 10.70 1.68 20.14
CA GLU A 320 10.82 2.76 21.14
C GLU A 320 10.95 2.19 22.57
N GLN A 321 10.11 1.24 22.93
CA GLN A 321 10.16 0.59 24.26
C GLN A 321 11.48 -0.12 24.54
N LEU A 322 12.03 -0.82 23.53
CA LEU A 322 13.34 -1.49 23.64
C LEU A 322 14.47 -0.50 23.90
N LEU A 323 14.38 0.69 23.33
CA LEU A 323 15.40 1.73 23.47
C LEU A 323 15.18 2.62 24.71
N GLN A 324 13.98 2.61 25.27
CA GLN A 324 13.60 3.47 26.41
C GLN A 324 14.48 3.23 27.63
N ALA A 325 14.93 2.00 27.88
CA ALA A 325 15.84 1.68 28.98
C ALA A 325 17.22 2.34 28.86
N GLN A 326 17.62 2.78 27.66
CA GLN A 326 18.89 3.43 27.39
C GLN A 326 18.75 4.96 27.35
N GLN A 327 17.55 5.47 27.47
CA GLN A 327 17.25 6.90 27.37
C GLN A 327 17.72 7.63 28.63
N ARG A 328 18.55 8.68 28.46
CA ARG A 328 18.82 9.66 29.51
C ARG A 328 17.88 10.83 29.35
N PHE A 329 17.05 11.07 30.35
CA PHE A 329 16.19 12.25 30.41
C PHE A 329 17.04 13.52 30.61
N MET A 330 17.48 14.12 29.51
CA MET A 330 18.27 15.34 29.53
C MET A 330 17.71 16.31 28.48
N GLY A 331 16.59 16.93 28.77
CA GLY A 331 16.06 17.94 27.87
C GLY A 331 14.99 18.84 28.48
N VAL A 332 14.92 20.05 27.97
CA VAL A 332 13.82 20.99 28.18
C VAL A 332 12.95 20.90 26.93
N GLY A 333 11.78 20.30 27.05
CA GLY A 333 10.83 20.18 25.95
C GLY A 333 10.12 21.52 25.69
N THR A 334 10.02 21.91 24.42
CA THR A 334 9.24 23.06 23.98
C THR A 334 8.05 22.55 23.18
N TYR A 335 6.85 22.77 23.69
CA TYR A 335 5.62 22.29 23.06
C TYR A 335 4.77 23.45 22.54
N SER A 336 4.19 23.27 21.36
CA SER A 336 3.18 24.19 20.82
C SER A 336 1.80 23.78 21.35
N VAL A 337 1.18 24.62 22.13
CA VAL A 337 -0.15 24.43 22.69
C VAL A 337 -1.12 25.32 21.94
N GLY A 338 -1.71 24.81 20.86
CA GLY A 338 -2.65 25.57 20.03
C GLY A 338 -1.95 26.53 19.04
N VAL A 339 -2.77 27.25 18.28
CA VAL A 339 -2.27 28.16 17.24
C VAL A 339 -1.64 29.40 17.91
N GLY A 340 -0.33 29.51 17.85
CA GLY A 340 0.43 30.70 18.28
C GLY A 340 0.90 30.71 19.74
N ASP A 341 0.69 29.62 20.51
CA ASP A 341 1.19 29.53 21.89
C ASP A 341 2.24 28.42 22.00
N THR A 342 3.47 28.79 22.34
CA THR A 342 4.58 27.88 22.55
C THR A 342 5.00 27.94 24.01
N ARG A 343 4.88 26.85 24.74
CA ARG A 343 5.25 26.76 26.15
C ARG A 343 6.45 25.83 26.35
N THR A 344 7.37 26.25 27.17
CA THR A 344 8.56 25.50 27.55
C THR A 344 8.36 24.89 28.94
N PHE A 345 8.41 23.57 29.05
CA PHE A 345 8.25 22.83 30.31
C PHE A 345 9.60 22.18 30.65
N PRO A 346 10.29 22.62 31.70
CA PRO A 346 11.54 22.00 32.10
C PRO A 346 11.31 20.60 32.67
N GLY A 347 12.05 19.62 32.17
CA GLY A 347 12.08 18.25 32.70
C GLY A 347 10.88 17.36 32.37
N THR A 348 10.05 17.73 31.42
CA THR A 348 8.82 16.99 31.05
C THR A 348 8.86 16.29 29.71
N GLU A 349 10.00 16.25 29.05
CA GLU A 349 10.14 15.43 27.85
C GLU A 349 10.18 13.94 28.24
N THR A 350 9.03 13.34 28.27
CA THR A 350 8.86 11.89 28.48
C THR A 350 8.42 11.28 27.18
N GLY A 351 9.26 10.44 26.61
CA GLY A 351 9.05 9.76 25.34
C GLY A 351 10.26 9.93 24.44
N LEU A 352 10.50 8.93 23.63
CA LEU A 352 11.52 8.92 22.59
C LEU A 352 10.80 8.92 21.27
N GLU A 353 10.98 9.92 20.45
CA GLU A 353 10.64 9.82 19.03
C GLU A 353 11.90 9.35 18.30
N LEU A 354 11.88 8.12 17.81
CA LEU A 354 13.03 7.52 17.16
C LEU A 354 13.08 7.96 15.69
N ALA A 355 13.95 8.92 15.41
CA ALA A 355 14.19 9.37 14.04
C ALA A 355 15.18 8.47 13.29
N THR A 356 16.17 7.87 13.99
CA THR A 356 17.23 7.06 13.37
C THR A 356 17.68 5.91 14.28
N TYR A 357 17.98 4.75 13.68
CA TYR A 357 18.62 3.62 14.32
C TYR A 357 19.96 3.33 13.62
N MET A 358 21.06 3.29 14.33
CA MET A 358 22.43 3.14 13.77
C MET A 358 22.74 4.08 12.60
N GLY A 359 22.16 5.28 12.60
CA GLY A 359 22.31 6.27 11.51
C GLY A 359 21.40 6.04 10.30
N ILE A 360 20.53 5.01 10.35
CA ILE A 360 19.52 4.72 9.33
C ILE A 360 18.19 5.35 9.79
N PRO A 361 17.52 6.16 8.96
CA PRO A 361 16.22 6.71 9.30
C PRO A 361 15.18 5.61 9.48
N VAL A 362 14.34 5.77 10.50
CA VAL A 362 13.21 4.90 10.79
C VAL A 362 11.94 5.61 10.35
N LEU A 363 11.23 5.00 9.41
CA LEU A 363 9.98 5.53 8.88
C LEU A 363 8.82 4.69 9.43
N ARG A 364 7.80 5.38 9.92
CA ARG A 364 6.56 4.78 10.40
C ARG A 364 5.46 4.99 9.37
N ASP A 365 4.83 3.92 8.95
CA ASP A 365 3.67 3.98 8.06
C ASP A 365 2.59 2.97 8.52
N ALA A 366 1.38 3.46 8.69
CA ALA A 366 0.25 2.65 9.17
C ALA A 366 -0.20 1.56 8.16
N ASP A 367 0.20 1.68 6.90
CA ASP A 367 -0.16 0.72 5.85
C ASP A 367 0.80 -0.47 5.77
N VAL A 368 1.88 -0.45 6.53
CA VAL A 368 2.78 -1.61 6.67
C VAL A 368 1.99 -2.77 7.26
N PRO A 369 2.04 -3.98 6.68
CA PRO A 369 1.33 -5.13 7.18
C PRO A 369 1.58 -5.36 8.68
N HIS A 370 0.52 -5.39 9.44
CA HIS A 370 0.55 -5.62 10.89
C HIS A 370 -0.57 -6.57 11.30
N SER A 371 -0.35 -7.33 12.37
CA SER A 371 -1.37 -8.20 12.93
C SER A 371 -2.44 -7.36 13.63
N VAL A 372 -3.69 -7.69 13.39
CA VAL A 372 -4.84 -7.08 14.08
C VAL A 372 -5.28 -7.87 15.30
N SER A 373 -4.66 -9.03 15.58
CA SER A 373 -5.00 -9.89 16.70
C SER A 373 -3.74 -10.37 17.42
N ALA A 374 -3.72 -10.24 18.74
CA ALA A 374 -2.65 -10.74 19.60
C ALA A 374 -2.62 -12.28 19.73
N THR A 375 -3.54 -13.00 19.07
CA THR A 375 -3.64 -14.46 19.13
C THR A 375 -3.03 -15.11 17.91
N SER A 376 -1.88 -15.70 18.09
CA SER A 376 -1.27 -16.85 17.40
C SER A 376 -1.24 -16.94 15.87
N ASP A 377 -1.71 -15.96 15.12
CA ASP A 377 -1.78 -16.06 13.66
C ASP A 377 -0.53 -15.44 13.03
N ALA A 378 0.54 -16.15 13.17
CA ALA A 378 1.89 -15.71 12.89
C ALA A 378 2.17 -15.42 11.41
N ILE A 379 1.36 -15.93 10.48
CA ILE A 379 1.48 -15.61 9.06
C ILE A 379 0.97 -14.20 8.75
N LEU A 380 0.08 -13.68 9.60
CA LEU A 380 -0.34 -12.27 9.61
C LEU A 380 0.48 -11.42 10.57
N GLY A 381 1.63 -11.91 11.00
CA GLY A 381 2.52 -11.17 11.87
C GLY A 381 2.84 -9.80 11.28
N SER A 382 3.14 -8.86 12.14
CA SER A 382 3.64 -7.56 11.74
C SER A 382 4.96 -7.73 11.03
N ASN A 383 5.17 -6.95 9.99
CA ASN A 383 6.39 -6.97 9.21
C ASN A 383 7.25 -5.74 9.52
N ALA A 384 8.55 -5.93 9.46
CA ALA A 384 9.52 -4.84 9.49
C ALA A 384 10.45 -4.99 8.28
N TYR A 385 10.73 -3.90 7.60
CA TYR A 385 11.57 -3.90 6.42
C TYR A 385 12.83 -3.07 6.65
N VAL A 386 13.95 -3.61 6.19
CA VAL A 386 15.24 -2.92 6.14
C VAL A 386 15.63 -2.81 4.69
N LEU A 387 15.52 -1.61 4.14
CA LEU A 387 15.57 -1.36 2.70
C LEU A 387 16.78 -0.54 2.30
N ASP A 388 17.32 -0.85 1.13
CA ASP A 388 18.26 -0.01 0.40
C ASP A 388 17.51 0.69 -0.75
N MET A 389 17.07 1.92 -0.48
CA MET A 389 16.28 2.74 -1.41
C MET A 389 17.06 3.18 -2.65
N ASN A 390 18.39 2.98 -2.70
CA ASN A 390 19.16 3.25 -3.91
C ASN A 390 18.83 2.27 -5.05
N PHE A 391 18.26 1.11 -4.71
CA PHE A 391 17.84 0.10 -5.67
C PHE A 391 16.32 0.01 -5.83
N MET A 392 15.57 0.85 -5.14
CA MET A 392 14.11 0.92 -5.28
C MET A 392 13.69 2.28 -5.85
N GLU A 393 12.81 2.25 -6.83
CA GLU A 393 12.27 3.45 -7.46
C GLU A 393 10.81 3.25 -7.86
N LEU A 394 10.04 4.31 -7.83
CA LEU A 394 8.72 4.35 -8.43
C LEU A 394 8.86 4.94 -9.86
N ALA A 395 8.82 4.07 -10.85
CA ALA A 395 8.88 4.47 -12.25
C ALA A 395 7.49 4.96 -12.69
N VAL A 396 7.38 6.24 -13.01
CA VAL A 396 6.12 6.89 -13.37
C VAL A 396 6.13 7.18 -14.87
N ALA A 397 5.25 6.51 -15.62
CA ALA A 397 5.03 6.77 -17.04
C ALA A 397 4.14 7.99 -17.23
N GLN A 398 3.13 8.13 -16.38
CA GLN A 398 2.26 9.30 -16.34
C GLN A 398 1.89 9.61 -14.90
N PRO A 399 2.20 10.82 -14.41
CA PRO A 399 1.77 11.25 -13.09
C PRO A 399 0.25 11.29 -13.03
N THR A 400 -0.30 11.36 -11.83
CA THR A 400 -1.75 11.42 -11.62
C THR A 400 -2.40 12.41 -12.55
N GLN A 401 -3.30 11.92 -13.41
CA GLN A 401 -4.06 12.69 -14.38
C GLN A 401 -5.52 12.67 -14.00
N TYR A 402 -6.15 13.79 -14.25
CA TYR A 402 -7.59 13.96 -14.13
C TYR A 402 -8.25 14.01 -15.49
N VAL A 403 -9.30 13.23 -15.69
CA VAL A 403 -10.16 13.25 -16.88
C VAL A 403 -11.60 13.43 -16.46
N GLU A 404 -12.23 14.47 -16.99
CA GLU A 404 -13.63 14.76 -16.73
C GLU A 404 -14.51 14.27 -17.88
N ASN A 405 -15.65 13.65 -17.56
CA ASN A 405 -16.67 13.31 -18.52
C ASN A 405 -17.99 13.99 -18.16
N ARG A 406 -18.44 14.87 -19.08
CA ARG A 406 -19.73 15.59 -18.99
C ARG A 406 -20.76 15.06 -19.99
N ASP A 407 -20.51 13.93 -20.62
CA ASP A 407 -21.45 13.33 -21.55
C ASP A 407 -22.57 12.58 -20.81
N PHE A 408 -23.66 13.29 -20.56
CA PHE A 408 -24.85 12.76 -19.89
C PHE A 408 -25.57 11.70 -20.73
N PHE A 409 -25.48 11.76 -22.04
CA PHE A 409 -26.15 10.81 -22.93
C PHE A 409 -25.43 9.45 -22.93
N ALA A 410 -24.11 9.45 -23.03
CA ALA A 410 -23.32 8.22 -22.94
C ALA A 410 -23.44 7.57 -21.55
N ALA A 411 -23.55 8.39 -20.50
CA ALA A 411 -23.72 7.91 -19.14
C ALA A 411 -25.14 7.46 -18.82
N ASN A 412 -26.13 7.83 -19.65
CA ASN A 412 -27.57 7.66 -19.37
C ASN A 412 -27.99 8.15 -17.97
N ALA A 413 -27.33 9.21 -17.47
CA ALA A 413 -27.56 9.78 -16.16
C ALA A 413 -27.09 11.24 -16.11
N LEU A 414 -27.78 12.07 -15.32
CA LEU A 414 -27.39 13.46 -15.06
C LEU A 414 -26.30 13.53 -13.97
N VAL A 415 -25.11 13.01 -14.30
CA VAL A 415 -23.97 12.88 -13.40
C VAL A 415 -22.73 13.42 -14.07
N LEU A 416 -22.03 14.30 -13.36
CA LEU A 416 -20.66 14.69 -13.69
C LEU A 416 -19.72 13.61 -13.16
N ARG A 417 -18.88 13.04 -14.01
CA ARG A 417 -17.94 11.98 -13.65
C ARG A 417 -16.53 12.45 -13.81
N GLY A 418 -15.68 12.11 -12.87
CA GLY A 418 -14.25 12.28 -12.93
C GLY A 418 -13.54 10.92 -12.80
N LEU A 419 -12.41 10.83 -13.47
CA LEU A 419 -11.47 9.72 -13.41
C LEU A 419 -10.11 10.27 -13.03
N LEU A 420 -9.53 9.77 -11.98
CA LEU A 420 -8.13 9.94 -11.61
C LEU A 420 -7.38 8.66 -11.95
N TYR A 421 -6.24 8.75 -12.60
CA TYR A 421 -5.40 7.60 -12.87
C TYR A 421 -3.91 7.98 -12.84
N THR A 422 -3.10 7.02 -12.45
CA THR A 422 -1.65 7.11 -12.44
C THR A 422 -1.10 5.92 -13.22
N ILE A 423 -0.06 6.11 -14.03
CA ILE A 423 0.58 5.01 -14.75
C ILE A 423 2.01 4.88 -14.28
N GLY A 424 2.33 3.75 -13.68
CA GLY A 424 3.66 3.52 -13.14
C GLY A 424 3.86 2.09 -12.65
N GLU A 425 4.96 1.85 -11.97
CA GLU A 425 5.27 0.60 -11.26
C GLU A 425 6.39 0.83 -10.25
N LEU A 426 6.30 0.18 -9.09
CA LEU A 426 7.43 0.08 -8.17
C LEU A 426 8.46 -0.87 -8.77
N ARG A 427 9.72 -0.46 -8.84
CA ARG A 427 10.83 -1.27 -9.36
C ARG A 427 11.89 -1.51 -8.31
N CYS A 428 12.47 -2.69 -8.34
CA CYS A 428 13.66 -3.02 -7.55
C CYS A 428 14.75 -3.56 -8.47
N HIS A 429 15.89 -2.88 -8.47
CA HIS A 429 17.04 -3.27 -9.32
C HIS A 429 17.94 -4.31 -8.68
N ASN A 430 17.88 -4.49 -7.37
CA ASN A 430 18.64 -5.50 -6.65
C ASN A 430 17.82 -6.02 -5.46
N PHE A 431 17.34 -7.24 -5.59
CA PHE A 431 16.54 -7.89 -4.57
C PHE A 431 17.38 -8.36 -3.37
N TRP A 432 18.63 -8.71 -3.60
CA TRP A 432 19.49 -9.37 -2.63
C TRP A 432 19.91 -8.49 -1.46
N VAL A 433 19.77 -7.19 -1.60
CA VAL A 433 20.12 -6.22 -0.55
C VAL A 433 18.90 -5.80 0.30
N GLN A 434 17.72 -6.19 -0.11
CA GLN A 434 16.48 -5.91 0.63
C GLN A 434 16.30 -6.97 1.74
N SER A 435 15.75 -6.58 2.87
CA SER A 435 15.54 -7.47 4.00
C SER A 435 14.17 -7.25 4.64
N LYS A 436 13.58 -8.34 5.15
CA LYS A 436 12.30 -8.36 5.83
C LYS A 436 12.41 -9.20 7.10
N ILE A 437 11.81 -8.72 8.17
CA ILE A 437 11.55 -9.49 9.39
C ILE A 437 10.06 -9.75 9.42
N ALA A 438 9.68 -11.01 9.45
CA ALA A 438 8.29 -11.46 9.50
C ALA A 438 7.96 -12.12 10.83
N ASP A 439 6.70 -12.53 10.99
CA ASP A 439 6.19 -13.23 12.19
C ASP A 439 6.39 -12.44 13.49
N LEU A 440 6.27 -11.12 13.44
CA LEU A 440 6.37 -10.28 14.64
C LEU A 440 5.02 -10.19 15.35
N ASN A 441 5.05 -10.32 16.68
CA ASN A 441 3.88 -10.09 17.52
C ASN A 441 3.53 -8.59 17.56
N THR A 442 2.25 -8.28 17.73
CA THR A 442 1.76 -6.90 17.97
C THR A 442 2.13 -6.40 19.36
#